data_2a943885e0235d9d644bb1850ab0f414
#
_entry.id   2a943885e0235d9d644bb1850ab0f414
#
_cell.length_a   1.000
_cell.length_b   1.000
_cell.length_c   1.000
_cell.angle_alpha   90.00
_cell.angle_beta   90.00
_cell.angle_gamma   90.00
#
_symmetry.space_group_name_H-M   'P 1'
#
loop_
_entity.id
_entity.type
_entity.pdbx_description
1 polymer ?
#
loop_
_entity_poly.entity_id
_entity_poly.type
_entity_poly.pdbx_seq_one_letter_code
_entity_poly.pdbx_strand_id
1 'polypeptide(L)'
;MTILVINPGSTSTKVSVYEDDEPILVRSIRHTVEELAQFSKITQQLDFRRRLVEDEIREAGLPLKFDAVIGRGGLLKPIPGGVYVVNEEMCHETYTAPRQHACNLGCIIAYMIAKEAGCPAYIADPGVV
;
A
#
# COMPACT_ATOMS: atom_id res chain seq x y z
N MET A 1 -6.18 11.72 14.81
CA MET A 1 -5.50 11.54 13.52
C MET A 1 -5.75 10.13 13.02
N THR A 2 -6.22 10.03 11.80
CA THR A 2 -6.57 8.74 11.19
C THR A 2 -5.52 8.36 10.15
N ILE A 3 -4.90 7.21 10.31
CA ILE A 3 -3.82 6.75 9.45
C ILE A 3 -4.17 5.38 8.87
N LEU A 4 -4.05 5.27 7.54
CA LEU A 4 -4.19 4.00 6.83
C LEU A 4 -2.80 3.42 6.57
N VAL A 5 -2.62 2.14 6.88
CA VAL A 5 -1.36 1.42 6.62
C VAL A 5 -1.64 0.26 5.68
N ILE A 6 -0.88 0.18 4.60
CA ILE A 6 -1.03 -0.85 3.57
C ILE A 6 0.28 -1.62 3.44
N ASN A 7 0.20 -2.95 3.60
CA ASN A 7 1.38 -3.82 3.50
C ASN A 7 1.08 -4.98 2.55
N PRO A 8 1.37 -4.80 1.25
CA PRO A 8 1.17 -5.89 0.28
C PRO A 8 2.26 -6.95 0.40
N GLY A 9 1.84 -8.20 0.47
CA GLY A 9 2.73 -9.34 0.39
C GLY A 9 2.51 -10.09 -0.92
N SER A 10 3.22 -11.19 -1.12
CA SER A 10 3.12 -11.96 -2.37
C SER A 10 1.72 -12.55 -2.59
N THR A 11 1.08 -13.02 -1.52
CA THR A 11 -0.23 -13.68 -1.60
C THR A 11 -1.29 -13.02 -0.73
N SER A 12 -1.01 -11.84 -0.19
CA SER A 12 -1.96 -11.15 0.68
C SER A 12 -1.71 -9.65 0.66
N THR A 13 -2.71 -8.91 1.13
CA THR A 13 -2.56 -7.48 1.38
C THR A 13 -3.09 -7.19 2.77
N LYS A 14 -2.23 -6.71 3.63
CA LYS A 14 -2.62 -6.35 5.00
C LYS A 14 -2.99 -4.89 5.06
N VAL A 15 -4.13 -4.61 5.68
CA VAL A 15 -4.69 -3.26 5.81
C VAL A 15 -4.94 -2.98 7.28
N SER A 16 -4.49 -1.84 7.75
CA SER A 16 -4.75 -1.39 9.12
C SER A 16 -5.15 0.07 9.10
N VAL A 17 -6.11 0.43 9.94
CA VAL A 17 -6.50 1.83 10.14
C VAL A 17 -6.32 2.13 11.61
N TYR A 18 -5.61 3.21 11.89
CA TYR A 18 -5.36 3.68 13.25
C TYR A 18 -6.07 5.00 13.48
N GLU A 19 -6.73 5.11 14.63
CA GLU A 19 -7.23 6.38 15.12
C GLU A 19 -6.38 6.74 16.32
N ASP A 20 -5.59 7.81 16.18
CA ASP A 20 -4.52 8.16 17.12
C ASP A 20 -3.56 6.96 17.26
N ASP A 21 -3.42 6.36 18.42
CA ASP A 21 -2.51 5.23 18.61
C ASP A 21 -3.23 3.88 18.62
N GLU A 22 -4.55 3.86 18.37
CA GLU A 22 -5.32 2.63 18.46
C GLU A 22 -5.72 2.08 17.08
N PRO A 23 -5.48 0.79 16.84
CA PRO A 23 -5.97 0.17 15.60
C PRO A 23 -7.49 -0.01 15.68
N ILE A 24 -8.22 0.61 14.76
CA ILE A 24 -9.67 0.46 14.69
C ILE A 24 -10.09 -0.50 13.60
N LEU A 25 -9.16 -0.90 12.74
CA LEU A 25 -9.37 -1.92 11.72
C LEU A 25 -8.05 -2.61 11.45
N VAL A 26 -8.06 -3.94 11.46
CA VAL A 26 -6.91 -4.76 11.03
C VAL A 26 -7.48 -5.91 10.21
N ARG A 27 -7.07 -5.99 8.95
CA ARG A 27 -7.51 -7.04 8.02
C ARG A 27 -6.34 -7.58 7.23
N SER A 28 -6.35 -8.87 6.98
CA SER A 28 -5.41 -9.51 6.06
C SER A 28 -6.24 -10.10 4.93
N ILE A 29 -6.10 -9.51 3.74
CA ILE A 29 -6.84 -9.93 2.56
C ILE A 29 -5.98 -10.97 1.83
N ARG A 30 -6.42 -12.22 1.81
CA ARG A 30 -5.70 -13.28 1.12
C ARG A 30 -6.12 -13.35 -0.34
N HIS A 31 -5.14 -13.44 -1.24
CA HIS A 31 -5.39 -13.58 -2.67
C HIS A 31 -5.18 -15.03 -3.07
N THR A 32 -6.12 -15.58 -3.83
CA THR A 32 -6.01 -16.95 -4.29
C THR A 32 -5.03 -17.06 -5.46
N VAL A 33 -4.57 -18.28 -5.72
CA VAL A 33 -3.68 -18.55 -6.86
C VAL A 33 -4.38 -18.16 -8.16
N GLU A 34 -5.67 -18.47 -8.26
CA GLU A 34 -6.47 -18.16 -9.45
C GLU A 34 -6.61 -16.66 -9.67
N GLU A 35 -6.80 -15.89 -8.60
CA GLU A 35 -6.88 -14.43 -8.70
C GLU A 35 -5.57 -13.82 -9.19
N LEU A 36 -4.45 -14.29 -8.66
CA LEU A 36 -3.14 -13.75 -9.03
C LEU A 36 -2.67 -14.25 -10.39
N ALA A 37 -3.14 -15.41 -10.83
CA ALA A 37 -2.76 -15.99 -12.12
C ALA A 37 -3.25 -15.18 -13.32
N GLN A 38 -4.23 -14.28 -13.13
CA GLN A 38 -4.69 -13.37 -14.18
C GLN A 38 -3.63 -12.36 -14.60
N PHE A 39 -2.64 -12.14 -13.76
CA PHE A 39 -1.66 -11.08 -13.95
C PHE A 39 -0.31 -11.66 -14.30
N SER A 40 0.27 -11.21 -15.41
CA SER A 40 1.60 -11.68 -15.83
C SER A 40 2.72 -10.91 -15.12
N LYS A 41 2.42 -9.73 -14.59
CA LYS A 41 3.38 -8.89 -13.86
C LYS A 41 2.77 -8.40 -12.55
N ILE A 42 3.63 -8.20 -11.56
CA ILE A 42 3.19 -7.69 -10.25
C ILE A 42 2.50 -6.32 -10.39
N THR A 43 3.02 -5.44 -11.23
CA THR A 43 2.44 -4.12 -11.42
C THR A 43 1.01 -4.15 -11.97
N GLN A 44 0.62 -5.23 -12.65
CA GLN A 44 -0.74 -5.40 -13.14
C GLN A 44 -1.74 -5.67 -12.01
N GLN A 45 -1.26 -6.03 -10.82
CA GLN A 45 -2.11 -6.28 -9.66
C GLN A 45 -2.50 -4.98 -8.93
N LEU A 46 -2.00 -3.84 -9.40
CA LEU A 46 -2.15 -2.56 -8.71
C LEU A 46 -3.61 -2.20 -8.44
N ASP A 47 -4.44 -2.12 -9.49
CA ASP A 47 -5.85 -1.78 -9.36
C ASP A 47 -6.63 -2.84 -8.58
N PHE A 48 -6.31 -4.11 -8.80
CA PHE A 48 -6.94 -5.23 -8.11
C PHE A 48 -6.75 -5.09 -6.59
N ARG A 49 -5.51 -4.89 -6.15
CA ARG A 49 -5.21 -4.77 -4.72
C ARG A 49 -5.76 -3.48 -4.12
N ARG A 50 -5.69 -2.38 -4.85
CA ARG A 50 -6.23 -1.11 -4.39
C ARG A 50 -7.73 -1.20 -4.13
N ARG A 51 -8.48 -1.82 -5.05
CA ARG A 51 -9.92 -1.99 -4.90
C ARG A 51 -10.26 -2.84 -3.69
N LEU A 52 -9.51 -3.90 -3.46
CA LEU A 52 -9.74 -4.76 -2.29
C LEU A 52 -9.52 -4.01 -0.99
N VAL A 53 -8.49 -3.17 -0.93
CA VAL A 53 -8.22 -2.33 0.24
C VAL A 53 -9.39 -1.37 0.47
N GLU A 54 -9.82 -0.68 -0.56
CA GLU A 54 -10.92 0.28 -0.46
C GLU A 54 -12.23 -0.40 -0.05
N ASP A 55 -12.50 -1.58 -0.63
CA ASP A 55 -13.72 -2.33 -0.31
C ASP A 55 -13.74 -2.79 1.16
N GLU A 56 -12.59 -3.25 1.68
CA GLU A 56 -12.50 -3.66 3.09
C GLU A 56 -12.77 -2.50 4.03
N ILE A 57 -12.28 -1.33 3.69
CA ILE A 57 -12.51 -0.13 4.51
C ILE A 57 -14.00 0.24 4.49
N ARG A 58 -14.63 0.20 3.32
CA ARG A 58 -16.06 0.50 3.19
C ARG A 58 -16.92 -0.52 3.91
N GLU A 59 -16.59 -1.80 3.80
CA GLU A 59 -17.31 -2.87 4.50
C GLU A 59 -17.24 -2.74 6.01
N ALA A 60 -16.14 -2.19 6.52
CA ALA A 60 -15.99 -1.93 7.94
C ALA A 60 -16.75 -0.69 8.39
N GLY A 61 -17.42 0.02 7.48
CA GLY A 61 -18.19 1.22 7.80
C GLY A 61 -17.35 2.45 7.98
N LEU A 62 -16.10 2.43 7.53
CA LEU A 62 -15.20 3.56 7.66
C LEU A 62 -15.16 4.39 6.38
N PRO A 63 -15.06 5.72 6.49
CA PRO A 63 -14.92 6.57 5.31
C PRO A 63 -13.50 6.47 4.75
N LEU A 64 -13.36 6.72 3.44
CA LEU A 64 -12.06 6.80 2.78
C LEU A 64 -11.46 8.19 2.99
N LYS A 65 -11.31 8.57 4.25
CA LYS A 65 -10.74 9.85 4.66
C LYS A 65 -9.65 9.59 5.69
N PHE A 66 -8.45 10.06 5.40
CA PHE A 66 -7.28 9.82 6.24
C PHE A 66 -6.44 11.08 6.33
N ASP A 67 -5.70 11.21 7.42
CA ASP A 67 -4.73 12.29 7.58
C ASP A 67 -3.40 11.92 6.93
N ALA A 68 -3.14 10.62 6.81
CA ALA A 68 -1.98 10.11 6.10
C ALA A 68 -2.22 8.67 5.67
N VAL A 69 -1.54 8.24 4.61
CA VAL A 69 -1.53 6.85 4.15
C VAL A 69 -0.08 6.38 4.14
N ILE A 70 0.19 5.23 4.77
CA ILE A 70 1.53 4.67 4.85
C ILE A 70 1.56 3.35 4.09
N GLY A 71 2.46 3.26 3.09
CA GLY A 71 2.75 2.02 2.41
C GLY A 71 3.99 1.39 3.01
N ARG A 72 3.97 0.08 3.21
CA ARG A 72 5.14 -0.67 3.66
C ARG A 72 5.74 -1.48 2.53
N GLY A 73 7.06 -1.61 2.57
CA GLY A 73 7.80 -2.43 1.62
C GLY A 73 8.19 -1.67 0.37
N GLY A 74 8.89 -2.35 -0.52
CA GLY A 74 9.30 -1.79 -1.80
C GLY A 74 10.57 -0.98 -1.74
N LEU A 75 11.64 -1.57 -2.26
CA LEU A 75 12.92 -0.89 -2.38
C LEU A 75 13.05 -0.28 -3.76
N LEU A 76 13.23 1.03 -3.80
CA LEU A 76 13.62 1.74 -5.01
C LEU A 76 15.13 1.67 -5.19
N LYS A 77 15.84 1.92 -4.12
CA LYS A 77 17.29 1.86 -4.04
C LYS A 77 17.65 1.71 -2.57
N PRO A 78 18.89 1.32 -2.27
CA PRO A 78 19.34 1.23 -0.89
C PRO A 78 19.25 2.60 -0.23
N ILE A 79 18.37 2.72 0.76
CA ILE A 79 18.20 3.92 1.56
C ILE A 79 18.08 3.52 3.02
N PRO A 80 18.46 4.39 3.96
CA PRO A 80 18.29 4.09 5.37
C PRO A 80 16.84 3.81 5.72
N GLY A 81 16.62 2.97 6.73
CA GLY A 81 15.27 2.74 7.25
C GLY A 81 14.66 4.04 7.75
N GLY A 82 13.33 4.11 7.79
CA GLY A 82 12.61 5.28 8.25
C GLY A 82 11.32 5.50 7.48
N VAL A 83 10.83 6.73 7.54
CA VAL A 83 9.59 7.13 6.88
C VAL A 83 9.90 8.22 5.86
N TYR A 84 9.45 8.01 4.63
CA TYR A 84 9.71 8.92 3.52
C TYR A 84 8.42 9.33 2.86
N VAL A 85 8.33 10.61 2.44
CA VAL A 85 7.18 11.11 1.69
C VAL A 85 7.19 10.50 0.28
N VAL A 86 6.05 9.97 -0.14
CA VAL A 86 5.89 9.39 -1.48
C VAL A 86 5.49 10.49 -2.46
N ASN A 87 6.13 10.52 -3.62
CA ASN A 87 5.80 11.41 -4.71
C ASN A 87 5.67 10.64 -6.03
N GLU A 88 5.27 11.32 -7.10
CA GLU A 88 5.06 10.68 -8.40
C GLU A 88 6.33 10.04 -8.94
N GLU A 89 7.47 10.66 -8.74
CA GLU A 89 8.74 10.14 -9.21
C GLU A 89 9.07 8.79 -8.54
N MET A 90 8.85 8.68 -7.24
CA MET A 90 9.03 7.42 -6.51
C MET A 90 8.11 6.34 -7.03
N CYS A 91 6.86 6.67 -7.29
CA CYS A 91 5.89 5.73 -7.85
C CYS A 91 6.34 5.25 -9.24
N HIS A 92 6.82 6.16 -10.07
CA HIS A 92 7.30 5.81 -11.40
C HIS A 92 8.52 4.89 -11.33
N GLU A 93 9.49 5.21 -10.48
CA GLU A 93 10.67 4.38 -10.28
C GLU A 93 10.29 2.97 -9.80
N THR A 94 9.35 2.90 -8.85
CA THR A 94 8.86 1.63 -8.33
C THR A 94 8.15 0.82 -9.41
N TYR A 95 7.31 1.47 -10.20
CA TYR A 95 6.55 0.83 -11.26
C TYR A 95 7.46 0.24 -12.35
N THR A 96 8.56 0.93 -12.65
CA THR A 96 9.49 0.54 -13.71
C THR A 96 10.71 -0.24 -13.20
N ALA A 97 10.75 -0.55 -11.90
CA ALA A 97 11.88 -1.25 -11.29
C ALA A 97 12.11 -2.61 -11.96
N PRO A 98 13.38 -3.00 -12.19
CA PRO A 98 13.69 -4.28 -12.82
C PRO A 98 13.31 -5.49 -11.97
N ARG A 99 13.28 -5.34 -10.64
CA ARG A 99 12.83 -6.39 -9.73
C ARG A 99 11.45 -6.06 -9.24
N GLN A 100 10.51 -6.98 -9.47
CA GLN A 100 9.12 -6.80 -9.12
C GLN A 100 8.75 -7.70 -7.94
N HIS A 101 8.37 -7.08 -6.83
CA HIS A 101 7.80 -7.74 -5.67
C HIS A 101 6.47 -7.09 -5.33
N ALA A 102 5.56 -7.87 -4.75
CA ALA A 102 4.26 -7.34 -4.33
C ALA A 102 4.42 -6.14 -3.39
N CYS A 103 5.43 -6.14 -2.54
CA CYS A 103 5.68 -5.03 -1.62
C CYS A 103 6.00 -3.71 -2.34
N ASN A 104 6.45 -3.76 -3.59
CA ASN A 104 6.67 -2.56 -4.40
C ASN A 104 5.37 -1.80 -4.64
N LEU A 105 4.23 -2.50 -4.60
CA LEU A 105 2.92 -1.89 -4.81
C LEU A 105 2.48 -1.02 -3.64
N GLY A 106 3.05 -1.23 -2.45
CA GLY A 106 2.68 -0.45 -1.26
C GLY A 106 2.85 1.05 -1.46
N CYS A 107 3.96 1.45 -2.05
CA CYS A 107 4.24 2.84 -2.36
C CYS A 107 3.19 3.43 -3.29
N ILE A 108 2.89 2.73 -4.38
CA ILE A 108 1.97 3.24 -5.41
C ILE A 108 0.54 3.25 -4.91
N ILE A 109 0.10 2.18 -4.26
CA ILE A 109 -1.26 2.10 -3.71
C ILE A 109 -1.48 3.19 -2.67
N ALA A 110 -0.51 3.39 -1.77
CA ALA A 110 -0.59 4.43 -0.76
C ALA A 110 -0.74 5.81 -1.40
N TYR A 111 0.04 6.08 -2.43
CA TYR A 111 -0.01 7.35 -3.15
C TYR A 111 -1.37 7.57 -3.80
N MET A 112 -1.90 6.55 -4.46
CA MET A 112 -3.19 6.64 -5.15
C MET A 112 -4.33 6.93 -4.17
N ILE A 113 -4.37 6.22 -3.06
CA ILE A 113 -5.43 6.41 -2.05
C ILE A 113 -5.29 7.76 -1.38
N ALA A 114 -4.05 8.16 -1.03
CA ALA A 114 -3.79 9.43 -0.40
C ALA A 114 -4.19 10.61 -1.29
N LYS A 115 -3.91 10.50 -2.58
CA LYS A 115 -4.25 11.55 -3.54
C LYS A 115 -5.76 11.76 -3.60
N GLU A 116 -6.54 10.69 -3.62
CA GLU A 116 -8.00 10.78 -3.60
C GLU A 116 -8.53 11.32 -2.26
N ALA A 117 -7.88 10.95 -1.16
CA ALA A 117 -8.27 11.41 0.16
C ALA A 117 -7.80 12.84 0.47
N GLY A 118 -6.91 13.39 -0.36
CA GLY A 118 -6.38 14.73 -0.16
C GLY A 118 -5.38 14.83 0.97
N CYS A 119 -4.62 13.76 1.24
CA CYS A 119 -3.63 13.71 2.31
C CYS A 119 -2.28 13.24 1.79
N PRO A 120 -1.20 13.36 2.58
CA PRO A 120 0.10 12.86 2.17
C PRO A 120 0.21 11.34 2.25
N ALA A 121 1.07 10.78 1.41
CA ALA A 121 1.44 9.38 1.45
C ALA A 121 2.88 9.26 1.89
N TYR A 122 3.17 8.22 2.67
CA TYR A 122 4.50 7.93 3.16
C TYR A 122 4.85 6.47 2.90
N ILE A 123 6.13 6.19 2.78
CA ILE A 123 6.63 4.83 2.76
C ILE A 123 7.44 4.63 4.03
N ALA A 124 7.20 3.53 4.71
CA ALA A 124 7.87 3.21 5.97
C ALA A 124 8.67 1.93 5.80
N ASP A 125 9.83 1.88 6.42
CA ASP A 125 10.72 0.72 6.42
C ASP A 125 10.96 0.16 5.03
N PRO A 126 11.62 0.90 4.15
CA PRO A 126 11.76 0.48 2.75
C PRO A 126 12.70 -0.71 2.56
N GLY A 127 12.63 -1.69 3.43
CA GLY A 127 13.19 -3.01 3.20
C GLY A 127 14.70 -3.15 3.28
N VAL A 128 15.39 -2.17 3.79
CA VAL A 128 16.84 -2.22 3.92
C VAL A 128 17.27 -2.72 5.30
N VAL A 129 16.40 -3.35 5.97
CA VAL A 129 16.69 -3.83 7.32
C VAL A 129 17.29 -5.21 7.26
#